data_d94b95b7b5ff65b8065cf472135ff186
#
_entry.id   d94b95b7b5ff65b8065cf472135ff186
#
_cell.length_a   1.000
_cell.length_b   1.000
_cell.length_c   1.000
_cell.angle_alpha   90.00
_cell.angle_beta   90.00
_cell.angle_gamma   90.00
#
_symmetry.space_group_name_H-M   'P 1'
#
loop_
_entity.id
_entity.type
_entity.pdbx_description
1 polymer ?
#
loop_
_entity_poly.entity_id
_entity_poly.type
_entity_poly.pdbx_seq_one_letter_code
_entity_poly.pdbx_strand_id
1 'polypeptide(L)'
;MPSDTPPGNLIVFAAFKCIAQGSTADVLAQLRERKDDTPYLVFNEQTGELLDFDVHHRAGVVAHAAGAEVPEETPRGVGRPKLGVVAREVTLLPRHWDWLNRQPGGASVALRRLVQEASRVNADRDAVRASREAAYRFMTAIAGALPGFEEATRALFAGERERFEALIGSWPADLRIHLQKLSAAGWSTTA
;
A
#
# COMPACT_ATOMS: atom_id res chain seq x y z
N MET A 1 11.66 11.91 -0.16
CA MET A 1 10.64 12.17 -1.19
C MET A 1 9.51 11.21 -0.91
N PRO A 2 8.31 11.64 -0.55
CA PRO A 2 7.16 10.78 -0.67
C PRO A 2 7.11 10.34 -2.13
N SER A 3 6.85 9.09 -2.35
CA SER A 3 6.66 8.54 -3.69
C SER A 3 5.47 9.27 -4.28
N ASP A 4 5.73 10.13 -5.24
CA ASP A 4 4.74 10.81 -6.07
C ASP A 4 4.20 9.80 -7.12
N THR A 5 3.93 8.60 -6.62
CA THR A 5 3.18 7.63 -7.38
C THR A 5 1.76 8.15 -7.35
N PRO A 6 1.14 8.44 -8.50
CA PRO A 6 -0.26 8.85 -8.52
C PRO A 6 -1.03 7.81 -7.70
N PRO A 7 -1.93 8.24 -6.82
CA PRO A 7 -2.72 7.30 -6.05
C PRO A 7 -3.36 6.33 -7.02
N GLY A 8 -3.13 5.04 -6.81
CA GLY A 8 -3.78 4.00 -7.58
C GLY A 8 -5.29 4.19 -7.57
N ASN A 9 -6.03 3.28 -8.16
CA ASN A 9 -7.48 3.34 -8.09
C ASN A 9 -7.95 3.48 -6.64
N LEU A 10 -9.01 4.25 -6.47
CA LEU A 10 -9.67 4.50 -5.20
C LEU A 10 -10.96 3.69 -5.11
N ILE A 11 -11.36 3.35 -3.90
CA ILE A 11 -12.66 2.78 -3.60
C ILE A 11 -13.27 3.50 -2.40
N VAL A 12 -14.55 3.79 -2.47
CA VAL A 12 -15.26 4.61 -1.48
C VAL A 12 -16.43 3.82 -0.89
N PHE A 13 -16.50 3.84 0.42
CA PHE A 13 -17.58 3.21 1.17
C PHE A 13 -18.37 4.24 1.98
N ALA A 14 -19.69 4.22 1.84
CA ALA A 14 -20.61 4.87 2.78
C ALA A 14 -21.23 3.78 3.67
N ALA A 15 -21.01 3.86 4.97
CA ALA A 15 -21.22 2.76 5.89
C ALA A 15 -20.49 1.50 5.37
N PHE A 16 -21.23 0.47 4.93
CA PHE A 16 -20.65 -0.78 4.42
C PHE A 16 -20.91 -1.01 2.92
N LYS A 17 -21.45 0.00 2.22
CA LYS A 17 -21.78 -0.09 0.80
C LYS A 17 -20.73 0.64 -0.03
N CYS A 18 -20.23 -0.01 -1.07
CA CYS A 18 -19.38 0.63 -2.05
C CYS A 18 -20.21 1.61 -2.90
N ILE A 19 -19.80 2.88 -2.93
CA ILE A 19 -20.54 3.95 -3.60
C ILE A 19 -19.79 4.58 -4.78
N ALA A 20 -18.47 4.39 -4.84
CA ALA A 20 -17.64 4.85 -5.95
C ALA A 20 -16.37 3.99 -6.03
N GLN A 21 -15.85 3.83 -7.25
CA GLN A 21 -14.60 3.13 -7.50
C GLN A 21 -14.00 3.60 -8.82
N GLY A 22 -12.68 3.71 -8.89
CA GLY A 22 -11.96 4.07 -10.11
C GLY A 22 -10.78 4.98 -9.85
N SER A 23 -10.36 5.72 -10.89
CA SER A 23 -9.33 6.75 -10.75
C SER A 23 -9.77 7.88 -9.81
N THR A 24 -8.82 8.67 -9.32
CA THR A 24 -9.13 9.86 -8.52
C THR A 24 -10.14 10.79 -9.19
N ALA A 25 -10.02 10.96 -10.52
CA ALA A 25 -10.93 11.82 -11.29
C ALA A 25 -12.35 11.23 -11.34
N ASP A 26 -12.48 9.91 -11.57
CA ASP A 26 -13.77 9.23 -11.62
C ASP A 26 -14.48 9.26 -10.27
N VAL A 27 -13.75 8.99 -9.20
CA VAL A 27 -14.28 9.03 -7.84
C VAL A 27 -14.73 10.44 -7.46
N LEU A 28 -13.95 11.47 -7.78
CA LEU A 28 -14.35 12.86 -7.57
C LEU A 28 -15.63 13.22 -8.31
N ALA A 29 -15.78 12.79 -9.57
CA ALA A 29 -16.98 13.03 -10.35
C ALA A 29 -18.21 12.37 -9.70
N GLN A 30 -18.08 11.07 -9.34
CA GLN A 30 -19.15 10.31 -8.69
C GLN A 30 -19.55 10.92 -7.33
N LEU A 31 -18.58 11.35 -6.51
CA LEU A 31 -18.86 11.95 -5.21
C LEU A 31 -19.54 13.34 -5.31
N ARG A 32 -19.22 14.14 -6.35
CA ARG A 32 -19.88 15.45 -6.59
C ARG A 32 -21.32 15.32 -7.05
N GLU A 33 -21.69 14.23 -7.70
CA GLU A 33 -23.06 13.96 -8.12
C GLU A 33 -23.96 13.49 -6.97
N ARG A 34 -23.36 13.10 -5.86
CA ARG A 34 -24.13 12.68 -4.68
C ARG A 34 -24.91 13.84 -4.07
N LYS A 35 -26.15 13.54 -3.69
CA LYS A 35 -27.08 14.49 -3.04
C LYS A 35 -27.29 14.18 -1.56
N ASP A 36 -26.70 13.09 -1.06
CA ASP A 36 -26.82 12.72 0.35
C ASP A 36 -25.56 13.11 1.13
N ASP A 37 -25.73 13.40 2.43
CA ASP A 37 -24.66 13.78 3.37
C ASP A 37 -24.12 12.59 4.17
N THR A 38 -24.36 11.36 3.72
CA THR A 38 -23.87 10.17 4.43
C THR A 38 -22.34 10.19 4.48
N PRO A 39 -21.72 10.10 5.67
CA PRO A 39 -20.27 10.00 5.80
C PRO A 39 -19.70 8.83 5.01
N TYR A 40 -18.55 9.05 4.39
CA TYR A 40 -17.89 8.02 3.60
C TYR A 40 -16.40 7.93 3.94
N LEU A 41 -15.81 6.78 3.64
CA LEU A 41 -14.39 6.50 3.77
C LEU A 41 -13.81 6.23 2.39
N VAL A 42 -12.66 6.80 2.11
CA VAL A 42 -11.93 6.60 0.84
C VAL A 42 -10.70 5.75 1.10
N PHE A 43 -10.55 4.69 0.33
CA PHE A 43 -9.40 3.81 0.43
C PHE A 43 -8.65 3.72 -0.88
N ASN A 44 -7.35 3.50 -0.79
CA ASN A 44 -6.59 2.99 -1.92
C ASN A 44 -7.04 1.54 -2.19
N GLU A 45 -7.50 1.28 -3.41
CA GLU A 45 -8.10 -0.01 -3.79
C GLU A 45 -7.13 -1.20 -3.67
N GLN A 46 -5.82 -0.96 -3.78
CA GLN A 46 -4.80 -2.01 -3.77
C GLN A 46 -4.14 -2.19 -2.40
N THR A 47 -3.92 -1.10 -1.67
CA THR A 47 -3.19 -1.15 -0.40
C THR A 47 -4.10 -1.19 0.83
N GLY A 48 -5.41 -0.98 0.64
CA GLY A 48 -6.38 -0.90 1.74
C GLY A 48 -6.16 0.28 2.68
N GLU A 49 -5.30 1.22 2.31
CA GLU A 49 -4.98 2.41 3.10
C GLU A 49 -6.14 3.40 3.09
N LEU A 50 -6.54 3.84 4.28
CA LEU A 50 -7.52 4.91 4.44
C LEU A 50 -6.87 6.24 4.05
N LEU A 51 -7.51 6.96 3.16
CA LEU A 51 -7.04 8.24 2.66
C LEU A 51 -7.91 9.37 3.18
N ASP A 52 -7.27 10.45 3.61
CA ASP A 52 -7.97 11.71 3.85
C ASP A 52 -8.24 12.37 2.49
N PHE A 53 -9.53 12.49 2.16
CA PHE A 53 -9.96 12.88 0.82
C PHE A 53 -11.00 14.01 0.91
N ASP A 54 -10.57 15.22 0.59
CA ASP A 54 -11.44 16.39 0.56
C ASP A 54 -11.99 16.62 -0.86
N VAL A 55 -13.29 16.41 -1.03
CA VAL A 55 -14.01 16.62 -2.31
C VAL A 55 -14.06 18.10 -2.71
N HIS A 56 -13.94 19.00 -1.75
CA HIS A 56 -14.05 20.45 -1.97
C HIS A 56 -12.69 21.10 -2.30
N HIS A 57 -11.59 20.45 -1.97
CA HIS A 57 -10.26 20.92 -2.35
C HIS A 57 -9.93 20.55 -3.81
N ARG A 58 -9.54 21.55 -4.57
CA ARG A 58 -9.24 21.47 -6.02
C ARG A 58 -7.96 20.71 -6.35
N ALA A 59 -7.23 20.27 -5.38
CA ALA A 59 -5.94 19.62 -5.53
C ALA A 59 -5.74 18.51 -4.48
N GLY A 60 -5.73 17.27 -4.93
CA GLY A 60 -4.87 16.24 -4.39
C GLY A 60 -5.20 15.66 -3.03
N VAL A 61 -5.10 14.38 -3.01
CA VAL A 61 -4.97 13.52 -1.83
C VAL A 61 -3.93 14.10 -0.87
N VAL A 62 -4.33 14.50 0.32
CA VAL A 62 -3.39 14.86 1.40
C VAL A 62 -3.05 13.58 2.14
N ALA A 63 -1.97 12.91 1.72
CA ALA A 63 -1.37 11.88 2.55
C ALA A 63 -0.83 12.54 3.83
N HIS A 64 -1.36 12.16 4.99
CA HIS A 64 -0.81 12.58 6.27
C HIS A 64 0.56 11.90 6.45
N ALA A 65 1.61 12.52 5.91
CA ALA A 65 2.99 12.21 6.25
C ALA A 65 3.47 13.23 7.28
N ALA A 66 3.68 12.76 8.49
CA ALA A 66 4.36 13.53 9.52
C ALA A 66 5.74 13.98 9.00
N GLY A 67 5.93 15.29 8.98
CA GLY A 67 7.18 16.01 9.02
C GLY A 67 8.36 15.51 8.17
N ALA A 68 8.61 16.14 7.01
CA ALA A 68 9.94 16.23 6.45
C ALA A 68 10.06 17.53 5.64
N GLU A 69 11.03 18.33 6.00
CA GLU A 69 11.42 19.60 5.38
C GLU A 69 11.77 19.42 3.89
N VAL A 70 11.39 20.43 3.09
CA VAL A 70 11.66 20.51 1.66
C VAL A 70 13.15 20.87 1.47
N PRO A 71 13.95 20.06 0.76
CA PRO A 71 15.28 20.47 0.36
C PRO A 71 15.24 21.30 -0.94
N GLU A 72 15.89 22.48 -0.93
CA GLU A 72 16.10 23.36 -2.06
C GLU A 72 16.69 22.64 -3.30
N GLU A 73 16.16 22.98 -4.46
CA GLU A 73 16.70 22.52 -5.76
C GLU A 73 18.08 23.12 -6.01
N THR A 74 19.10 22.26 -6.06
CA THR A 74 20.42 22.63 -6.57
C THR A 74 20.46 22.59 -8.11
N PRO A 75 21.21 23.51 -8.78
CA PRO A 75 21.21 23.66 -10.24
C PRO A 75 21.75 22.43 -10.97
N ARG A 76 21.08 22.08 -12.07
CA ARG A 76 21.42 20.95 -12.95
C ARG A 76 22.75 21.15 -13.64
N GLY A 77 23.79 20.42 -13.22
CA GLY A 77 25.06 20.31 -13.94
C GLY A 77 24.93 19.47 -15.22
N VAL A 78 25.64 19.89 -16.29
CA VAL A 78 25.75 19.16 -17.56
C VAL A 78 26.49 17.84 -17.31
N GLY A 79 25.77 16.70 -17.43
CA GLY A 79 26.33 15.36 -17.22
C GLY A 79 25.43 14.28 -17.82
N ARG A 80 25.97 13.06 -17.95
CA ARG A 80 25.24 11.87 -18.43
C ARG A 80 23.88 11.73 -17.72
N PRO A 81 22.78 11.39 -18.45
CA PRO A 81 21.46 11.24 -17.85
C PRO A 81 21.51 10.38 -16.58
N LYS A 82 20.99 10.90 -15.47
CA LYS A 82 20.94 10.15 -14.19
C LYS A 82 20.08 8.91 -14.39
N LEU A 83 20.61 7.74 -14.13
CA LEU A 83 19.98 6.41 -14.21
C LEU A 83 18.81 6.22 -13.21
N GLY A 84 18.06 7.27 -12.84
CA GLY A 84 17.00 7.20 -11.84
C GLY A 84 17.49 6.82 -10.44
N VAL A 85 18.78 6.95 -10.16
CA VAL A 85 19.37 6.59 -8.87
C VAL A 85 19.13 7.71 -7.88
N VAL A 86 18.43 7.39 -6.78
CA VAL A 86 18.22 8.28 -5.64
C VAL A 86 19.25 7.96 -4.57
N ALA A 87 20.00 8.98 -4.10
CA ALA A 87 20.95 8.81 -3.01
C ALA A 87 20.19 8.64 -1.68
N ARG A 88 20.58 7.61 -0.92
CA ARG A 88 20.10 7.35 0.44
C ARG A 88 21.28 6.93 1.30
N GLU A 89 21.23 7.31 2.58
CA GLU A 89 22.21 6.87 3.57
C GLU A 89 21.82 5.50 4.13
N VAL A 90 22.81 4.60 4.22
CA VAL A 90 22.63 3.25 4.79
C VAL A 90 23.73 2.99 5.79
N THR A 91 23.37 2.62 7.00
CA THR A 91 24.30 2.24 8.07
C THR A 91 24.57 0.74 8.02
N LEU A 92 25.83 0.35 7.85
CA LEU A 92 26.28 -1.03 7.83
C LEU A 92 27.43 -1.23 8.81
N LEU A 93 27.63 -2.48 9.27
CA LEU A 93 28.80 -2.82 10.11
C LEU A 93 30.10 -2.69 9.29
N PRO A 94 31.24 -2.33 9.94
CA PRO A 94 32.54 -2.18 9.25
C PRO A 94 32.88 -3.41 8.35
N ARG A 95 32.71 -4.62 8.87
CA ARG A 95 32.94 -5.85 8.10
C ARG A 95 32.10 -5.97 6.82
N HIS A 96 30.89 -5.38 6.79
CA HIS A 96 30.04 -5.36 5.60
C HIS A 96 30.59 -4.40 4.56
N TRP A 97 31.07 -3.22 5.02
CA TRP A 97 31.73 -2.26 4.13
C TRP A 97 33.02 -2.81 3.54
N ASP A 98 33.85 -3.51 4.35
CA ASP A 98 35.07 -4.15 3.89
C ASP A 98 34.80 -5.20 2.81
N TRP A 99 33.74 -5.97 2.97
CA TRP A 99 33.34 -6.96 1.98
C TRP A 99 32.79 -6.32 0.70
N LEU A 100 31.89 -5.32 0.83
CA LEU A 100 31.28 -4.61 -0.30
C LEU A 100 32.34 -3.88 -1.17
N ASN A 101 33.31 -3.25 -0.54
CA ASN A 101 34.36 -2.51 -1.23
C ASN A 101 35.29 -3.43 -2.04
N ARG A 102 35.38 -4.70 -1.69
CA ARG A 102 36.14 -5.71 -2.44
C ARG A 102 35.36 -6.32 -3.61
N GLN A 103 34.06 -6.02 -3.74
CA GLN A 103 33.27 -6.54 -4.84
C GLN A 103 33.55 -5.84 -6.17
N PRO A 104 33.47 -6.56 -7.31
CA PRO A 104 33.57 -5.96 -8.64
C PRO A 104 32.56 -4.83 -8.82
N GLY A 105 33.01 -3.63 -9.21
CA GLY A 105 32.18 -2.44 -9.36
C GLY A 105 31.92 -1.68 -8.07
N GLY A 106 32.49 -2.12 -6.93
CA GLY A 106 32.42 -1.44 -5.63
C GLY A 106 31.07 -1.59 -4.91
N ALA A 107 30.98 -0.99 -3.72
CA ALA A 107 29.87 -1.18 -2.80
C ALA A 107 28.49 -0.83 -3.42
N SER A 108 28.39 0.27 -4.15
CA SER A 108 27.12 0.72 -4.74
C SER A 108 26.56 -0.25 -5.80
N VAL A 109 27.44 -0.86 -6.61
CA VAL A 109 27.03 -1.86 -7.61
C VAL A 109 26.65 -3.17 -6.91
N ALA A 110 27.47 -3.60 -5.95
CA ALA A 110 27.21 -4.81 -5.18
C ALA A 110 25.88 -4.74 -4.43
N LEU A 111 25.60 -3.63 -3.74
CA LEU A 111 24.33 -3.42 -3.03
C LEU A 111 23.12 -3.47 -3.98
N ARG A 112 23.15 -2.81 -5.13
CA ARG A 112 22.05 -2.85 -6.10
C ARG A 112 21.78 -4.27 -6.59
N ARG A 113 22.84 -5.04 -6.88
CA ARG A 113 22.71 -6.43 -7.30
C ARG A 113 22.09 -7.29 -6.20
N LEU A 114 22.56 -7.16 -4.96
CA LEU A 114 22.03 -7.90 -3.82
C LEU A 114 20.56 -7.55 -3.56
N VAL A 115 20.19 -6.28 -3.60
CA VAL A 115 18.78 -5.85 -3.44
C VAL A 115 17.90 -6.41 -4.55
N GLN A 116 18.36 -6.34 -5.80
CA GLN A 116 17.61 -6.88 -6.94
C GLN A 116 17.42 -8.39 -6.84
N GLU A 117 18.44 -9.13 -6.43
CA GLU A 117 18.35 -10.57 -6.21
C GLU A 117 17.42 -10.90 -5.05
N ALA A 118 17.57 -10.22 -3.90
CA ALA A 118 16.71 -10.40 -2.75
C ALA A 118 15.25 -10.09 -3.06
N SER A 119 14.97 -9.01 -3.80
CA SER A 119 13.61 -8.66 -4.23
C SER A 119 13.00 -9.74 -5.12
N ARG A 120 13.79 -10.32 -6.03
CA ARG A 120 13.33 -11.40 -6.90
C ARG A 120 13.03 -12.68 -6.12
N VAL A 121 13.93 -13.06 -5.21
CA VAL A 121 13.80 -14.30 -4.41
C VAL A 121 12.64 -14.21 -3.41
N ASN A 122 12.38 -13.01 -2.87
CA ASN A 122 11.33 -12.80 -1.87
C ASN A 122 10.01 -12.30 -2.44
N ALA A 123 9.88 -12.13 -3.76
CA ALA A 123 8.71 -11.51 -4.40
C ALA A 123 7.37 -12.12 -3.95
N ASP A 124 7.28 -13.45 -3.91
CA ASP A 124 6.05 -14.15 -3.51
C ASP A 124 5.74 -13.93 -2.02
N ARG A 125 6.76 -14.00 -1.17
CA ARG A 125 6.59 -13.77 0.28
C ARG A 125 6.18 -12.33 0.57
N ASP A 126 6.76 -11.39 -0.16
CA ASP A 126 6.43 -9.97 -0.05
C ASP A 126 5.01 -9.70 -0.56
N ALA A 127 4.57 -10.34 -1.64
CA ALA A 127 3.21 -10.25 -2.14
C ALA A 127 2.19 -10.81 -1.14
N VAL A 128 2.47 -11.97 -0.53
CA VAL A 128 1.62 -12.54 0.53
C VAL A 128 1.50 -11.60 1.72
N ARG A 129 2.63 -11.07 2.20
CA ARG A 129 2.64 -10.11 3.32
C ARG A 129 1.86 -8.84 2.98
N ALA A 130 2.14 -8.22 1.83
CA ALA A 130 1.47 -6.99 1.40
C ALA A 130 -0.05 -7.17 1.26
N SER A 131 -0.49 -8.31 0.72
CA SER A 131 -1.91 -8.65 0.59
C SER A 131 -2.62 -8.78 1.94
N ARG A 132 -2.01 -9.49 2.91
CA ARG A 132 -2.57 -9.60 4.26
C ARG A 132 -2.60 -8.26 4.99
N GLU A 133 -1.55 -7.47 4.87
CA GLU A 133 -1.49 -6.12 5.45
C GLU A 133 -2.54 -5.18 4.82
N ALA A 134 -2.76 -5.24 3.51
CA ALA A 134 -3.77 -4.46 2.83
C ALA A 134 -5.18 -4.81 3.32
N ALA A 135 -5.51 -6.10 3.38
CA ALA A 135 -6.77 -6.59 3.91
C ALA A 135 -6.97 -6.17 5.38
N TYR A 136 -5.94 -6.29 6.20
CA TYR A 136 -5.99 -5.90 7.62
C TYR A 136 -6.22 -4.40 7.81
N ARG A 137 -5.51 -3.53 7.06
CA ARG A 137 -5.73 -2.07 7.13
C ARG A 137 -7.17 -1.71 6.81
N PHE A 138 -7.69 -2.26 5.73
CA PHE A 138 -9.08 -2.04 5.33
C PHE A 138 -10.07 -2.54 6.38
N MET A 139 -9.91 -3.78 6.87
CA MET A 139 -10.77 -4.35 7.93
C MET A 139 -10.78 -3.49 9.19
N THR A 140 -9.62 -3.06 9.64
CA THR A 140 -9.47 -2.26 10.87
C THR A 140 -10.19 -0.92 10.76
N ALA A 141 -10.13 -0.29 9.58
CA ALA A 141 -10.74 1.02 9.38
C ALA A 141 -12.28 0.99 9.29
N ILE A 142 -12.85 -0.10 8.76
CA ILE A 142 -14.29 -0.11 8.44
C ILE A 142 -15.08 -1.22 9.14
N ALA A 143 -14.46 -2.33 9.50
CA ALA A 143 -15.12 -3.54 9.97
C ALA A 143 -14.80 -3.90 11.43
N GLY A 144 -14.07 -3.06 12.16
CA GLY A 144 -13.61 -3.36 13.52
C GLY A 144 -14.71 -3.67 14.54
N ALA A 145 -15.94 -3.17 14.32
CA ALA A 145 -17.10 -3.44 15.16
C ALA A 145 -17.95 -4.63 14.68
N LEU A 146 -17.60 -5.27 13.57
CA LEU A 146 -18.37 -6.39 13.04
C LEU A 146 -18.10 -7.70 13.81
N PRO A 147 -19.11 -8.59 13.94
CA PRO A 147 -18.93 -9.86 14.63
C PRO A 147 -17.81 -10.70 14.01
N GLY A 148 -16.97 -11.31 14.85
CA GLY A 148 -15.91 -12.19 14.41
C GLY A 148 -14.67 -11.48 13.83
N PHE A 149 -14.54 -10.15 13.98
CA PHE A 149 -13.41 -9.37 13.46
C PHE A 149 -12.06 -9.89 13.93
N GLU A 150 -11.90 -10.16 15.23
CA GLU A 150 -10.62 -10.65 15.77
C GLU A 150 -10.27 -12.04 15.25
N GLU A 151 -11.24 -12.95 15.18
CA GLU A 151 -11.07 -14.29 14.67
C GLU A 151 -10.72 -14.27 13.17
N ALA A 152 -11.41 -13.42 12.39
CA ALA A 152 -11.12 -13.22 10.98
C ALA A 152 -9.69 -12.67 10.78
N THR A 153 -9.26 -11.74 11.62
CA THR A 153 -7.89 -11.22 11.61
C THR A 153 -6.86 -12.32 11.90
N ARG A 154 -7.11 -13.16 12.91
CA ARG A 154 -6.22 -14.30 13.20
C ARG A 154 -6.14 -15.29 12.04
N ALA A 155 -7.29 -15.63 11.43
CA ALA A 155 -7.35 -16.52 10.28
C ALA A 155 -6.60 -15.96 9.06
N LEU A 156 -6.70 -14.64 8.81
CA LEU A 156 -6.00 -13.94 7.75
C LEU A 156 -4.48 -14.09 7.89
N PHE A 157 -3.93 -13.79 9.08
CA PHE A 157 -2.47 -13.88 9.31
C PHE A 157 -1.98 -15.31 9.43
N ALA A 158 -2.81 -16.25 9.89
CA ALA A 158 -2.51 -17.68 9.87
C ALA A 158 -2.51 -18.28 8.45
N GLY A 159 -3.10 -17.59 7.46
CA GLY A 159 -3.23 -18.11 6.10
C GLY A 159 -4.36 -19.14 5.95
N GLU A 160 -5.30 -19.16 6.89
CA GLU A 160 -6.45 -20.08 6.93
C GLU A 160 -7.61 -19.52 6.07
N ARG A 161 -7.49 -19.63 4.75
CA ARG A 161 -8.43 -19.03 3.80
C ARG A 161 -9.88 -19.40 4.07
N GLU A 162 -10.18 -20.69 4.15
CA GLU A 162 -11.55 -21.18 4.32
C GLU A 162 -12.17 -20.67 5.61
N ARG A 163 -11.40 -20.65 6.70
CA ARG A 163 -11.82 -20.12 7.97
C ARG A 163 -12.08 -18.62 7.91
N PHE A 164 -11.19 -17.86 7.26
CA PHE A 164 -11.36 -16.43 7.03
C PHE A 164 -12.66 -16.14 6.26
N GLU A 165 -12.88 -16.82 5.13
CA GLU A 165 -14.08 -16.66 4.30
C GLU A 165 -15.37 -17.02 5.06
N ALA A 166 -15.35 -18.06 5.88
CA ALA A 166 -16.46 -18.44 6.73
C ALA A 166 -16.81 -17.35 7.78
N LEU A 167 -15.77 -16.78 8.42
CA LEU A 167 -15.94 -15.77 9.47
C LEU A 167 -16.50 -14.45 8.92
N ILE A 168 -16.03 -14.00 7.75
CA ILE A 168 -16.54 -12.79 7.10
C ILE A 168 -17.87 -13.05 6.36
N GLY A 169 -18.35 -14.29 6.29
CA GLY A 169 -19.54 -14.70 5.54
C GLY A 169 -20.82 -13.95 5.91
N SER A 170 -20.94 -13.54 7.17
CA SER A 170 -22.07 -12.74 7.69
C SER A 170 -21.91 -11.22 7.47
N TRP A 171 -20.75 -10.76 6.99
CA TRP A 171 -20.49 -9.34 6.79
C TRP A 171 -21.20 -8.80 5.54
N PRO A 172 -21.39 -7.47 5.43
CA PRO A 172 -21.96 -6.84 4.24
C PRO A 172 -21.26 -7.26 2.95
N ALA A 173 -22.02 -7.50 1.89
CA ALA A 173 -21.53 -8.09 0.65
C ALA A 173 -20.37 -7.31 0.00
N ASP A 174 -20.50 -5.97 -0.05
CA ASP A 174 -19.49 -5.13 -0.68
C ASP A 174 -18.16 -5.17 0.08
N LEU A 175 -18.19 -5.24 1.42
CA LEU A 175 -16.98 -5.44 2.23
C LEU A 175 -16.33 -6.79 1.94
N ARG A 176 -17.12 -7.87 1.88
CA ARG A 176 -16.60 -9.21 1.59
C ARG A 176 -15.93 -9.27 0.23
N ILE A 177 -16.57 -8.72 -0.80
CA ILE A 177 -16.03 -8.70 -2.16
C ILE A 177 -14.68 -7.98 -2.20
N HIS A 178 -14.59 -6.82 -1.55
CA HIS A 178 -13.34 -6.06 -1.54
C HIS A 178 -12.25 -6.75 -0.71
N LEU A 179 -12.60 -7.32 0.45
CA LEU A 179 -11.68 -8.09 1.28
C LEU A 179 -11.13 -9.32 0.55
N GLN A 180 -11.97 -10.05 -0.17
CA GLN A 180 -11.53 -11.18 -0.99
C GLN A 180 -10.54 -10.75 -2.07
N LYS A 181 -10.76 -9.57 -2.67
CA LYS A 181 -9.83 -8.98 -3.65
C LYS A 181 -8.49 -8.62 -3.01
N LEU A 182 -8.50 -7.90 -1.88
CA LEU A 182 -7.28 -7.51 -1.17
C LEU A 182 -6.48 -8.71 -0.67
N SER A 183 -7.16 -9.73 -0.14
CA SER A 183 -6.51 -10.90 0.43
C SER A 183 -6.12 -11.98 -0.60
N ALA A 184 -6.42 -11.79 -1.89
CA ALA A 184 -6.27 -12.83 -2.90
C ALA A 184 -4.86 -13.44 -2.97
N ALA A 185 -3.81 -12.62 -2.95
CA ALA A 185 -2.42 -13.08 -2.95
C ALA A 185 -1.96 -13.57 -1.56
N GLY A 186 -2.71 -13.27 -0.50
CA GLY A 186 -2.37 -13.63 0.88
C GLY A 186 -2.46 -15.13 1.20
N TRP A 187 -3.04 -15.92 0.32
CA TRP A 187 -3.29 -17.35 0.53
C TRP A 187 -2.26 -18.27 -0.11
N SER A 188 -1.30 -17.72 -0.86
CA SER A 188 -0.23 -18.53 -1.44
C SER A 188 0.61 -19.14 -0.34
N THR A 189 0.61 -20.47 -0.25
CA THR A 189 1.49 -21.19 0.65
C THR A 189 2.91 -21.10 0.09
N THR A 190 3.80 -20.41 0.78
CA THR A 190 5.23 -20.47 0.47
C THR A 190 5.69 -21.88 0.81
N ALA A 191 5.90 -22.71 -0.21
CA ALA A 191 6.52 -24.02 -0.06
C ALA A 191 7.99 -23.88 0.35
#